data_e50657c9eac5bf08c4f90fe3790bf9fc
#
_entry.id   e50657c9eac5bf08c4f90fe3790bf9fc
#
_cell.length_a   1.000
_cell.length_b   1.000
_cell.length_c   1.000
_cell.angle_alpha   90.00
_cell.angle_beta   90.00
_cell.angle_gamma   90.00
#
_symmetry.space_group_name_H-M   'P 1'
#
loop_
_entity.id
_entity.type
_entity.pdbx_description
1 polymer ?
#
loop_
_entity_poly.entity_id
_entity_poly.type
_entity_poly.pdbx_seq_one_letter_code
_entity_poly.pdbx_strand_id
1 'polypeptide(L)'
;MVTISPEQEIYNAIYDICANLGYDVYEERPDDSATYPFVDLGEQFDQKNITNKDRLFGNTQVTVHVWHKSGKGGTWKEMISNIEREVWRLKSTPRFSLRINSVNKRYLDDKTTNSTLLHGIVEADIRYQ
;
A
#
# COMPACT_ATOMS: atom_id res chain seq x y z
N MET A 1 27.37 6.63 -2.32
CA MET A 1 26.19 5.90 -1.81
C MET A 1 24.93 6.74 -2.06
N VAL A 2 23.96 6.17 -2.73
CA VAL A 2 22.70 6.84 -2.98
C VAL A 2 21.78 6.62 -1.78
N THR A 3 21.28 7.72 -1.22
CA THR A 3 20.31 7.66 -0.12
C THR A 3 18.91 7.74 -0.70
N ILE A 4 18.08 6.76 -0.42
CA ILE A 4 16.70 6.76 -0.89
C ILE A 4 15.88 7.78 -0.09
N SER A 5 14.81 8.27 -0.70
CA SER A 5 13.94 9.25 -0.07
C SER A 5 13.12 8.65 1.07
N PRO A 6 12.61 9.48 2.00
CA PRO A 6 11.68 8.99 3.03
C PRO A 6 10.48 8.28 2.43
N GLU A 7 9.94 8.83 1.35
CA GLU A 7 8.76 8.26 0.67
C GLU A 7 9.06 6.88 0.11
N GLN A 8 10.27 6.68 -0.41
CA GLN A 8 10.69 5.38 -0.92
C GLN A 8 10.86 4.38 0.21
N GLU A 9 11.38 4.81 1.37
CA GLU A 9 11.49 3.94 2.54
C GLU A 9 10.11 3.44 2.99
N ILE A 10 9.12 4.34 2.99
CA ILE A 10 7.75 3.99 3.37
C ILE A 10 7.14 3.06 2.33
N TYR A 11 7.32 3.34 1.04
CA TYR A 11 6.86 2.46 -0.02
C TYR A 11 7.44 1.06 0.15
N ASN A 12 8.74 0.98 0.38
CA ASN A 12 9.42 -0.30 0.58
C ASN A 12 8.88 -1.05 1.81
N ALA A 13 8.58 -0.32 2.88
CA ALA A 13 8.03 -0.93 4.10
C ALA A 13 6.66 -1.55 3.83
N ILE A 14 5.81 -0.87 3.07
CA ILE A 14 4.48 -1.39 2.73
C ILE A 14 4.61 -2.57 1.76
N TYR A 15 5.51 -2.48 0.80
CA TYR A 15 5.80 -3.60 -0.09
C TYR A 15 6.20 -4.84 0.73
N ASP A 16 7.11 -4.66 1.69
CA ASP A 16 7.57 -5.76 2.54
C ASP A 16 6.46 -6.34 3.40
N ILE A 17 5.54 -5.49 3.89
CA ILE A 17 4.37 -5.97 4.64
C ILE A 17 3.58 -6.97 3.78
N CYS A 18 3.27 -6.59 2.56
CA CYS A 18 2.48 -7.44 1.67
C CYS A 18 3.23 -8.73 1.31
N ALA A 19 4.53 -8.62 1.03
CA ALA A 19 5.35 -9.77 0.71
C ALA A 19 5.48 -10.73 1.89
N ASN A 20 5.66 -10.19 3.11
CA ASN A 20 5.78 -11.00 4.32
C ASN A 20 4.48 -11.69 4.70
N LEU A 21 3.34 -11.13 4.29
CA LEU A 21 2.05 -11.78 4.46
C LEU A 21 1.87 -12.96 3.48
N GLY A 22 2.77 -13.12 2.53
CA GLY A 22 2.74 -14.21 1.57
C GLY A 22 2.03 -13.88 0.27
N TYR A 23 1.74 -12.61 0.01
CA TYR A 23 1.03 -12.20 -1.20
C TYR A 23 2.00 -11.94 -2.34
N ASP A 24 1.54 -12.15 -3.58
CA ASP A 24 2.27 -11.73 -4.76
C ASP A 24 2.13 -10.22 -4.90
N VAL A 25 3.25 -9.51 -4.90
CA VAL A 25 3.27 -8.05 -4.90
C VAL A 25 3.94 -7.54 -6.18
N TYR A 26 3.29 -6.56 -6.80
CA TYR A 26 3.79 -5.90 -8.02
C TYR A 26 3.87 -4.40 -7.77
N GLU A 27 4.82 -3.74 -8.45
CA GLU A 27 4.93 -2.28 -8.38
C GLU A 27 3.92 -1.58 -9.26
N GLU A 28 3.37 -2.29 -10.24
CA GLU A 28 2.29 -1.81 -11.09
C GLU A 28 1.39 -2.99 -11.43
N ARG A 29 0.18 -2.71 -11.90
CA ARG A 29 -0.77 -3.78 -12.22
C ARG A 29 -0.18 -4.69 -13.31
N PRO A 30 -0.06 -5.99 -13.03
CA PRO A 30 0.47 -6.94 -14.02
C PRO A 30 -0.52 -7.16 -15.16
N ASP A 31 -0.06 -7.79 -16.22
CA ASP A 31 -0.90 -8.14 -17.36
C ASP A 31 -1.86 -9.30 -17.02
N ASP A 32 -2.67 -9.70 -18.01
CA ASP A 32 -3.70 -10.72 -17.82
C ASP A 32 -3.15 -12.12 -17.51
N SER A 33 -1.85 -12.34 -17.66
CA SER A 33 -1.23 -13.63 -17.35
C SER A 33 -1.01 -13.85 -15.85
N ALA A 34 -1.12 -12.80 -15.04
CA ALA A 34 -0.91 -12.90 -13.61
C ALA A 34 -1.99 -13.77 -12.94
N THR A 35 -1.58 -14.53 -11.94
CA THR A 35 -2.47 -15.41 -11.19
C THR A 35 -3.07 -14.66 -10.01
N TYR A 36 -4.38 -14.73 -9.85
CA TYR A 36 -5.05 -14.14 -8.70
C TYR A 36 -4.93 -15.05 -7.47
N PRO A 37 -4.89 -14.52 -6.24
CA PRO A 37 -4.92 -13.09 -5.92
C PRO A 37 -3.54 -12.45 -6.04
N PHE A 38 -3.52 -11.12 -6.17
CA PHE A 38 -2.26 -10.37 -6.11
C PHE A 38 -2.52 -8.95 -5.60
N VAL A 39 -1.42 -8.27 -5.28
CA VAL A 39 -1.43 -6.91 -4.75
C VAL A 39 -0.53 -6.06 -5.64
N ASP A 40 -0.94 -4.83 -5.93
CA ASP A 40 -0.05 -3.89 -6.59
C ASP A 40 0.00 -2.56 -5.84
N LEU A 41 1.16 -1.93 -5.85
CA LEU A 41 1.43 -0.64 -5.21
C LEU A 41 1.82 0.37 -6.29
N GLY A 42 0.83 0.82 -7.07
CA GLY A 42 1.12 1.67 -8.22
C GLY A 42 1.16 3.15 -7.92
N GLU A 43 0.44 3.60 -6.91
CA GLU A 43 0.20 5.02 -6.68
C GLU A 43 0.75 5.49 -5.35
N GLN A 44 1.43 6.62 -5.38
CA GLN A 44 1.93 7.27 -4.17
C GLN A 44 1.86 8.78 -4.36
N PHE A 45 1.33 9.47 -3.36
CA PHE A 45 1.22 10.91 -3.36
C PHE A 45 2.01 11.48 -2.18
N ASP A 46 2.95 12.36 -2.45
CA ASP A 46 3.82 12.93 -1.44
C ASP A 46 3.50 14.39 -1.19
N GLN A 47 3.51 14.78 0.09
CA GLN A 47 3.36 16.16 0.48
C GLN A 47 4.41 16.48 1.55
N LYS A 48 5.30 17.45 1.24
CA LYS A 48 6.33 17.89 2.17
C LYS A 48 6.00 19.26 2.72
N ASN A 49 6.09 19.39 4.05
CA ASN A 49 5.97 20.66 4.73
C ASN A 49 7.32 20.99 5.37
N ILE A 50 7.99 22.01 4.84
CA ILE A 50 9.23 22.50 5.42
C ILE A 50 8.89 23.74 6.24
N THR A 51 8.42 23.53 7.46
CA THR A 51 8.09 24.63 8.38
C THR A 51 9.22 24.95 9.33
N ASN A 52 10.23 24.06 9.42
CA ASN A 52 11.36 24.24 10.31
C ASN A 52 12.63 23.87 9.54
N LYS A 53 13.62 24.74 9.57
CA LYS A 53 14.85 24.60 8.79
C LYS A 53 15.66 23.34 9.13
N ASP A 54 15.47 22.78 10.32
CA ASP A 54 16.30 21.69 10.82
C ASP A 54 15.62 20.34 10.77
N ARG A 55 14.36 20.26 10.32
CA ARG A 55 13.62 19.00 10.30
C ARG A 55 12.98 18.74 8.95
N LEU A 56 13.30 17.59 8.39
CA LEU A 56 12.60 17.07 7.24
C LEU A 56 11.42 16.26 7.74
N PHE A 57 10.20 16.73 7.48
CA PHE A 57 9.00 15.95 7.74
C PHE A 57 8.00 16.17 6.62
N GLY A 58 7.11 15.22 6.47
CA GLY A 58 6.11 15.30 5.44
C GLY A 58 5.12 14.16 5.58
N ASN A 59 4.22 14.10 4.62
CA ASN A 59 3.24 13.03 4.51
C ASN A 59 3.41 12.33 3.16
N THR A 60 3.17 11.04 3.15
CA THR A 60 3.02 10.30 1.90
C THR A 60 1.78 9.44 2.00
N GLN A 61 1.05 9.37 0.91
CA GLN A 61 -0.12 8.49 0.81
C GLN A 61 0.20 7.38 -0.18
N VAL A 62 0.20 6.15 0.32
CA VAL A 62 0.49 4.98 -0.51
C VAL A 62 -0.82 4.24 -0.74
N THR A 63 -1.09 3.90 -2.00
CA THR A 63 -2.29 3.17 -2.38
C THR A 63 -1.93 1.74 -2.74
N VAL A 64 -2.59 0.81 -2.08
CA VAL A 64 -2.42 -0.63 -2.31
C VAL A 64 -3.69 -1.16 -2.96
N HIS A 65 -3.54 -1.80 -4.10
CA HIS A 65 -4.66 -2.45 -4.80
C HIS A 65 -4.61 -3.95 -4.55
N VAL A 66 -5.73 -4.51 -4.12
CA VAL A 66 -5.85 -5.94 -3.80
C VAL A 66 -6.87 -6.57 -4.74
N TRP A 67 -6.42 -7.51 -5.56
CA TRP A 67 -7.23 -8.09 -6.61
C TRP A 67 -7.53 -9.57 -6.34
N HIS A 68 -8.75 -9.96 -6.57
CA HIS A 68 -9.14 -11.37 -6.51
C HIS A 68 -10.26 -11.67 -7.50
N LYS A 69 -10.52 -12.94 -7.67
CA LYS A 69 -11.62 -13.40 -8.55
C LYS A 69 -12.96 -13.25 -7.85
N SER A 70 -14.01 -13.05 -8.64
CA SER A 70 -15.38 -13.10 -8.14
C SER A 70 -15.63 -14.44 -7.44
N GLY A 71 -16.39 -14.42 -6.35
CA GLY A 71 -16.64 -15.58 -5.54
C GLY A 71 -15.63 -15.84 -4.42
N LYS A 72 -14.55 -15.04 -4.37
CA LYS A 72 -13.51 -15.18 -3.36
C LYS A 72 -13.52 -14.01 -2.36
N GLY A 73 -14.71 -13.47 -2.10
CA GLY A 73 -14.86 -12.27 -1.26
C GLY A 73 -14.32 -12.42 0.15
N GLY A 74 -14.48 -13.60 0.76
CA GLY A 74 -13.96 -13.83 2.12
C GLY A 74 -12.45 -13.75 2.18
N THR A 75 -11.75 -14.43 1.28
CA THR A 75 -10.29 -14.40 1.20
C THR A 75 -9.79 -13.00 0.86
N TRP A 76 -10.46 -12.34 -0.07
CA TRP A 76 -10.12 -10.97 -0.49
C TRP A 76 -10.21 -9.97 0.65
N LYS A 77 -11.32 -10.01 1.41
CA LYS A 77 -11.50 -9.12 2.56
C LYS A 77 -10.50 -9.42 3.67
N GLU A 78 -10.14 -10.68 3.85
CA GLU A 78 -9.11 -11.06 4.81
C GLU A 78 -7.75 -10.47 4.44
N MET A 79 -7.39 -10.52 3.16
CA MET A 79 -6.15 -9.90 2.66
C MET A 79 -6.13 -8.41 2.98
N ILE A 80 -7.22 -7.71 2.68
CA ILE A 80 -7.34 -6.27 2.94
C ILE A 80 -7.19 -5.98 4.43
N SER A 81 -7.86 -6.74 5.28
CA SER A 81 -7.78 -6.56 6.73
C SER A 81 -6.38 -6.82 7.27
N ASN A 82 -5.70 -7.84 6.74
CA ASN A 82 -4.34 -8.15 7.17
C ASN A 82 -3.36 -7.05 6.79
N ILE A 83 -3.50 -6.49 5.61
CA ILE A 83 -2.66 -5.37 5.15
C ILE A 83 -2.91 -4.15 6.06
N GLU A 84 -4.17 -3.81 6.29
CA GLU A 84 -4.53 -2.69 7.16
C GLU A 84 -3.90 -2.84 8.55
N ARG A 85 -4.04 -4.01 9.15
CA ARG A 85 -3.51 -4.27 10.49
C ARG A 85 -2.01 -4.05 10.55
N GLU A 86 -1.27 -4.57 9.57
CA GLU A 86 0.18 -4.44 9.57
C GLU A 86 0.62 -3.01 9.27
N VAL A 87 -0.12 -2.28 8.46
CA VAL A 87 0.17 -0.86 8.23
C VAL A 87 0.02 -0.06 9.52
N TRP A 88 -1.05 -0.29 10.30
CA TRP A 88 -1.24 0.40 11.57
C TRP A 88 -0.11 0.13 12.56
N ARG A 89 0.60 -0.99 12.42
CA ARG A 89 1.70 -1.37 13.31
C ARG A 89 3.03 -0.73 12.94
N LEU A 90 3.13 -0.10 11.79
CA LEU A 90 4.37 0.57 11.39
C LEU A 90 4.68 1.72 12.32
N LYS A 91 5.90 1.74 12.87
CA LYS A 91 6.38 2.78 13.79
C LYS A 91 7.56 3.55 13.23
N SER A 92 8.31 2.94 12.32
CA SER A 92 9.53 3.55 11.80
C SER A 92 9.97 2.88 10.51
N THR A 93 10.79 3.58 9.79
CA THR A 93 11.65 3.05 8.73
C THR A 93 13.10 3.17 9.24
N PRO A 94 14.09 2.70 8.49
CA PRO A 94 15.47 2.78 8.98
C PRO A 94 15.92 4.17 9.42
N ARG A 95 15.43 5.24 8.79
CA ARG A 95 15.86 6.60 9.09
C ARG A 95 14.80 7.51 9.68
N PHE A 96 13.54 7.10 9.70
CA PHE A 96 12.45 7.99 10.08
C PHE A 96 11.49 7.34 11.05
N SER A 97 10.92 8.16 11.93
CA SER A 97 9.78 7.79 12.75
C SER A 97 8.51 8.00 11.93
N LEU A 98 7.56 7.10 12.08
CA LEU A 98 6.32 7.16 11.32
C LEU A 98 5.11 7.32 12.24
N ARG A 99 4.13 8.04 11.73
CA ARG A 99 2.81 8.15 12.36
C ARG A 99 1.77 7.85 11.29
N ILE A 100 0.96 6.83 11.52
CA ILE A 100 -0.12 6.50 10.61
C ILE A 100 -1.29 7.42 10.93
N ASN A 101 -1.62 8.31 10.00
CA ASN A 101 -2.72 9.25 10.19
C ASN A 101 -4.06 8.58 9.92
N SER A 102 -4.14 7.79 8.85
CA SER A 102 -5.37 7.11 8.49
C SER A 102 -5.08 5.96 7.55
N VAL A 103 -5.98 4.98 7.56
CA VAL A 103 -6.00 3.91 6.56
C VAL A 103 -7.45 3.79 6.11
N ASN A 104 -7.70 4.10 4.84
CA ASN A 104 -9.02 4.03 4.25
C ASN A 104 -9.09 2.83 3.31
N LYS A 105 -10.24 2.17 3.30
CA LYS A 105 -10.45 0.98 2.47
C LYS A 105 -11.67 1.18 1.60
N ARG A 106 -11.59 0.70 0.35
CA ARG A 106 -12.73 0.66 -0.55
C ARG A 106 -12.83 -0.72 -1.18
N TYR A 107 -14.05 -1.15 -1.41
CA TYR A 107 -14.36 -2.47 -1.97
C TYR A 107 -15.17 -2.26 -3.24
N LEU A 108 -14.60 -2.65 -4.37
CA LEU A 108 -15.20 -2.41 -5.68
C LEU A 108 -15.27 -3.70 -6.48
N ASP A 109 -16.26 -3.78 -7.38
CA ASP A 109 -16.30 -4.80 -8.41
C ASP A 109 -15.77 -4.18 -9.71
N ASP A 110 -14.84 -4.86 -10.34
CA ASP A 110 -14.30 -4.43 -11.64
C ASP A 110 -14.89 -5.31 -12.73
N LYS A 111 -15.73 -4.69 -13.56
CA LYS A 111 -16.43 -5.38 -14.66
C LYS A 111 -15.86 -5.04 -16.03
N THR A 112 -14.65 -4.48 -16.06
CA THR A 112 -14.03 -4.05 -17.32
C THR A 112 -13.40 -5.22 -18.10
N THR A 113 -13.30 -6.40 -17.48
CA THR A 113 -12.79 -7.61 -18.11
C THR A 113 -13.94 -8.55 -18.44
N ASN A 114 -13.63 -9.67 -19.11
CA ASN A 114 -14.63 -10.70 -19.44
C ASN A 114 -15.26 -11.36 -18.21
N SER A 115 -14.62 -11.25 -17.07
CA SER A 115 -15.14 -11.74 -15.79
C SER A 115 -15.06 -10.63 -14.76
N THR A 116 -15.99 -10.65 -13.79
CA THR A 116 -15.96 -9.69 -12.69
C THR A 116 -14.80 -10.00 -11.77
N LEU A 117 -14.03 -8.97 -11.44
CA LEU A 117 -12.93 -9.05 -10.48
C LEU A 117 -13.29 -8.27 -9.23
N LEU A 118 -12.75 -8.69 -8.11
CA LEU A 118 -12.83 -7.95 -6.86
C LEU A 118 -11.61 -7.03 -6.77
N HIS A 119 -11.85 -5.75 -6.57
CA HIS A 119 -10.79 -4.73 -6.51
C HIS A 119 -10.88 -3.99 -5.18
N GLY A 120 -9.97 -4.29 -4.27
CA GLY A 120 -9.84 -3.60 -3.00
C GLY A 120 -8.81 -2.49 -3.11
N ILE A 121 -9.09 -1.38 -2.44
CA ILE A 121 -8.17 -0.25 -2.40
C ILE A 121 -7.90 0.07 -0.93
N VAL A 122 -6.63 0.06 -0.54
CA VAL A 122 -6.18 0.45 0.79
C VAL A 122 -5.30 1.69 0.63
N GLU A 123 -5.74 2.81 1.20
CA GLU A 123 -5.01 4.07 1.15
C GLU A 123 -4.46 4.38 2.53
N ALA A 124 -3.14 4.40 2.66
CA ALA A 124 -2.47 4.70 3.92
C ALA A 124 -1.86 6.09 3.86
N ASP A 125 -2.29 6.97 4.76
CA ASP A 125 -1.74 8.32 4.91
C ASP A 125 -0.77 8.29 6.07
N ILE A 126 0.50 8.52 5.77
CA ILE A 126 1.60 8.31 6.72
C ILE A 126 2.44 9.56 6.83
N ARG A 127 2.60 10.04 8.06
CA ARG A 127 3.50 11.14 8.38
C ARG A 127 4.85 10.60 8.81
N TYR A 128 5.90 11.24 8.36
CA TYR A 128 7.27 10.89 8.74
C TYR A 128 8.04 12.11 9.28
N GLN A 129 8.98 11.83 10.13
CA GLN A 129 9.91 12.83 10.61
C GLN A 129 11.22 12.21 11.11
#